data_986617a963e26b740dcf5f59ef2715eb
#
_entry.id   986617a963e26b740dcf5f59ef2715eb
#
_cell.length_a   1.000
_cell.length_b   1.000
_cell.length_c   1.000
_cell.angle_alpha   90.00
_cell.angle_beta   90.00
_cell.angle_gamma   90.00
#
_symmetry.space_group_name_H-M   'P 1'
#
loop_
_entity.id
_entity.type
_entity.pdbx_description
1 polymer ?
#
loop_
_entity_poly.entity_id
_entity_poly.type
_entity_poly.pdbx_seq_one_letter_code
_entity_poly.pdbx_strand_id
1 'polypeptide(L)'
;GLLKRLLEMEVPEIYDGIVEIKAAVREPGTRAKVAVYSRNDAVDPVGACVGAKGMRVQSIVNELNGEKLEIVKWSEDPIEFIVNAMSPAKVLEVTIYEKEKFAQVVVPDFQLSLAIGKEGQNARLAVRLTGWKIDIKSESQMEALKAAEVQKAALEELVSEDVPVEDVQAEANQTVENTET
;
A
#
# COMPACT_ATOMS: atom_id res chain seq x y z
N GLY A 1 7.81 -18.32 17.03
CA GLY A 1 7.14 -19.27 16.16
C GLY A 1 8.09 -20.12 15.36
N LEU A 2 7.57 -21.15 14.71
CA LEU A 2 8.33 -22.12 13.92
C LEU A 2 9.21 -21.46 12.84
N LEU A 3 8.68 -20.52 12.10
CA LEU A 3 9.39 -19.84 11.02
C LEU A 3 10.63 -19.07 11.50
N LYS A 4 10.54 -18.39 12.64
CA LYS A 4 11.70 -17.72 13.25
C LYS A 4 12.80 -18.73 13.63
N ARG A 5 12.42 -19.84 14.20
CA ARG A 5 13.36 -20.90 14.57
C ARG A 5 14.07 -21.50 13.37
N LEU A 6 13.34 -21.76 12.31
CA LEU A 6 13.93 -22.29 11.07
C LEU A 6 14.93 -21.31 10.47
N LEU A 7 14.61 -20.01 10.48
CA LEU A 7 15.53 -18.95 10.05
C LEU A 7 16.76 -18.85 10.93
N GLU A 8 16.63 -18.93 12.23
CA GLU A 8 17.77 -18.92 13.17
C GLU A 8 18.71 -20.12 12.95
N MET A 9 18.15 -21.27 12.64
CA MET A 9 18.92 -22.48 12.37
C MET A 9 19.65 -22.44 11.02
N GLU A 10 19.03 -21.88 10.01
CA GLU A 10 19.54 -21.87 8.64
C GLU A 10 20.46 -20.67 8.34
N VAL A 11 20.26 -19.54 9.05
CA VAL A 11 20.96 -18.29 8.79
C VAL A 11 21.87 -17.93 9.98
N PRO A 12 23.19 -18.16 9.88
CA PRO A 12 24.13 -17.83 10.96
C PRO A 12 24.10 -16.37 11.38
N GLU A 13 23.90 -15.46 10.45
CA GLU A 13 23.83 -14.01 10.72
C GLU A 13 22.62 -13.63 11.61
N ILE A 14 21.53 -14.41 11.56
CA ILE A 14 20.40 -14.26 12.47
C ILE A 14 20.75 -14.81 13.85
N TYR A 15 21.34 -15.99 13.89
CA TYR A 15 21.78 -16.63 15.13
C TYR A 15 22.75 -15.73 15.91
N ASP A 16 23.69 -15.12 15.21
CA ASP A 16 24.70 -14.22 15.79
C ASP A 16 24.16 -12.82 16.13
N GLY A 17 22.92 -12.54 15.79
CA GLY A 17 22.25 -11.25 16.09
C GLY A 17 22.65 -10.09 15.19
N ILE A 18 23.35 -10.34 14.07
CA ILE A 18 23.71 -9.32 13.08
C ILE A 18 22.48 -8.96 12.25
N VAL A 19 21.71 -9.96 11.83
CA VAL A 19 20.45 -9.81 11.12
C VAL A 19 19.30 -10.06 12.08
N GLU A 20 18.33 -9.17 12.09
CA GLU A 20 17.13 -9.27 12.93
C GLU A 20 15.89 -9.54 12.06
N ILE A 21 14.99 -10.37 12.58
CA ILE A 21 13.64 -10.52 12.06
C ILE A 21 12.76 -9.44 12.70
N LYS A 22 12.34 -8.45 11.93
CA LYS A 22 11.50 -7.36 12.40
C LYS A 22 10.02 -7.73 12.43
N ALA A 23 9.57 -8.47 11.44
CA ALA A 23 8.19 -8.94 11.34
C ALA A 23 8.13 -10.22 10.53
N ALA A 24 7.16 -11.05 10.81
CA ALA A 24 6.89 -12.26 10.06
C ALA A 24 5.39 -12.49 9.99
N VAL A 25 4.87 -12.74 8.81
CA VAL A 25 3.47 -13.07 8.56
C VAL A 25 3.38 -14.31 7.70
N ARG A 26 2.36 -15.10 7.94
CA ARG A 26 2.26 -16.41 7.36
C ARG A 26 0.81 -16.79 7.10
N GLU A 27 0.57 -17.34 5.91
CA GLU A 27 -0.61 -18.15 5.61
C GLU A 27 -0.15 -19.60 5.49
N PRO A 28 -0.38 -20.41 6.53
CA PRO A 28 0.18 -21.76 6.61
C PRO A 28 -0.17 -22.62 5.39
N GLY A 29 0.82 -23.32 4.88
CA GLY A 29 0.68 -24.20 3.72
C GLY A 29 0.76 -23.52 2.37
N THR A 30 0.75 -22.19 2.31
CA THR A 30 0.76 -21.44 1.05
C THR A 30 1.91 -20.46 0.93
N ARG A 31 2.00 -19.46 1.78
CA ARG A 31 2.99 -18.38 1.65
C ARG A 31 3.30 -17.69 2.99
N ALA A 32 4.52 -17.20 3.10
CA ALA A 32 4.98 -16.39 4.21
C ALA A 32 5.83 -15.22 3.71
N LYS A 33 5.79 -14.10 4.42
CA LYS A 33 6.69 -12.96 4.24
C LYS A 33 7.41 -12.66 5.55
N VAL A 34 8.71 -12.42 5.47
CA VAL A 34 9.54 -12.08 6.62
C VAL A 34 10.30 -10.81 6.32
N ALA A 35 10.18 -9.81 7.19
CA ALA A 35 10.94 -8.58 7.11
C ALA A 35 12.18 -8.67 7.98
N VAL A 36 13.34 -8.43 7.38
CA VAL A 36 14.65 -8.53 8.02
C VAL A 36 15.41 -7.21 7.95
N TYR A 37 16.23 -7.00 8.95
CA TYR A 37 17.07 -5.81 9.10
C TYR A 37 18.48 -6.22 9.52
N SER A 38 19.51 -5.52 9.04
CA SER A 38 20.88 -5.72 9.48
C SER A 38 21.35 -4.57 10.35
N ARG A 39 21.98 -4.89 11.47
CA ARG A 39 22.67 -3.91 12.32
C ARG A 39 24.03 -3.48 11.74
N ASN A 40 24.57 -4.26 10.82
CA ASN A 40 25.82 -4.01 10.13
C ASN A 40 25.56 -3.64 8.68
N ASP A 41 25.88 -2.41 8.28
CA ASP A 41 25.66 -1.91 6.92
C ASP A 41 26.44 -2.70 5.85
N ALA A 42 27.51 -3.40 6.24
CA ALA A 42 28.26 -4.26 5.34
C ALA A 42 27.56 -5.60 5.04
N VAL A 43 26.51 -5.95 5.79
CA VAL A 43 25.76 -7.19 5.64
C VAL A 43 24.41 -6.90 5.00
N ASP A 44 24.15 -7.49 3.83
CA ASP A 44 22.83 -7.48 3.21
C ASP A 44 21.90 -8.47 3.92
N PRO A 45 20.86 -7.99 4.63
CA PRO A 45 20.01 -8.88 5.41
C PRO A 45 19.18 -9.82 4.54
N VAL A 46 18.73 -9.38 3.39
CA VAL A 46 17.96 -10.22 2.46
C VAL A 46 18.87 -11.28 1.83
N GLY A 47 20.03 -10.87 1.33
CA GLY A 47 21.00 -11.80 0.76
C GLY A 47 21.48 -12.87 1.74
N ALA A 48 21.68 -12.51 3.01
CA ALA A 48 22.05 -13.45 4.06
C ALA A 48 20.97 -14.52 4.29
N CYS A 49 19.70 -14.13 4.29
CA CYS A 49 18.58 -15.05 4.49
C CYS A 49 18.27 -15.91 3.27
N VAL A 50 18.40 -15.34 2.07
CA VAL A 50 18.16 -16.07 0.82
C VAL A 50 19.28 -17.11 0.56
N GLY A 51 20.52 -16.70 0.82
CA GLY A 51 21.69 -17.53 0.60
C GLY A 51 22.12 -17.63 -0.85
N ALA A 52 23.26 -18.26 -1.09
CA ALA A 52 23.77 -18.48 -2.43
C ALA A 52 22.76 -19.26 -3.28
N LYS A 53 22.37 -18.71 -4.43
CA LYS A 53 21.38 -19.31 -5.35
C LYS A 53 20.03 -19.67 -4.70
N GLY A 54 19.67 -18.95 -3.62
CA GLY A 54 18.43 -19.22 -2.90
C GLY A 54 18.45 -20.50 -2.03
N MET A 55 19.59 -21.08 -1.76
CA MET A 55 19.70 -22.36 -1.06
C MET A 55 19.17 -22.34 0.36
N ARG A 56 19.42 -21.26 1.11
CA ARG A 56 18.95 -21.14 2.50
C ARG A 56 17.41 -21.01 2.56
N VAL A 57 16.85 -20.14 1.75
CA VAL A 57 15.40 -19.97 1.70
C VAL A 57 14.70 -21.24 1.17
N GLN A 58 15.31 -21.93 0.21
CA GLN A 58 14.77 -23.18 -0.32
C GLN A 58 14.77 -24.29 0.73
N SER A 59 15.79 -24.36 1.56
CA SER A 59 15.86 -25.31 2.69
C SER A 59 14.67 -25.11 3.64
N ILE A 60 14.37 -23.86 3.96
CA ILE A 60 13.23 -23.52 4.83
C ILE A 60 11.89 -23.85 4.15
N VAL A 61 11.76 -23.54 2.86
CA VAL A 61 10.55 -23.87 2.07
C VAL A 61 10.31 -25.39 2.09
N ASN A 62 11.34 -26.18 1.96
CA ASN A 62 11.25 -27.64 2.03
C ASN A 62 10.77 -28.13 3.41
N GLU A 63 11.31 -27.55 4.49
CA GLU A 63 10.85 -27.84 5.85
C GLU A 63 9.38 -27.43 6.11
N LEU A 64 8.91 -26.41 5.41
CA LEU A 64 7.51 -25.94 5.46
C LEU A 64 6.60 -26.66 4.44
N ASN A 65 7.02 -27.77 3.89
CA ASN A 65 6.27 -28.57 2.92
C ASN A 65 5.83 -27.80 1.66
N GLY A 66 6.70 -26.94 1.16
CA GLY A 66 6.48 -26.18 -0.06
C GLY A 66 5.77 -24.84 0.11
N GLU A 67 5.57 -24.37 1.35
CA GLU A 67 5.10 -23.01 1.63
C GLU A 67 6.13 -22.01 1.12
N LYS A 68 5.72 -21.12 0.21
CA LYS A 68 6.62 -20.10 -0.35
C LYS A 68 7.03 -19.10 0.71
N LEU A 69 8.32 -18.80 0.78
CA LEU A 69 8.89 -17.83 1.71
C LEU A 69 9.53 -16.68 0.96
N GLU A 70 9.07 -15.49 1.24
CA GLU A 70 9.64 -14.24 0.73
C GLU A 70 10.35 -13.49 1.84
N ILE A 71 11.60 -13.15 1.58
CA ILE A 71 12.40 -12.32 2.46
C ILE A 71 12.35 -10.88 1.96
N VAL A 72 11.94 -9.97 2.81
CA VAL A 72 11.73 -8.56 2.53
C VAL A 72 12.67 -7.73 3.40
N LYS A 73 13.30 -6.71 2.82
CA LYS A 73 14.09 -5.76 3.60
C LYS A 73 13.16 -4.86 4.41
N TRP A 74 13.32 -4.88 5.72
CA TRP A 74 12.66 -3.92 6.60
C TRP A 74 13.30 -2.54 6.46
N SER A 75 12.50 -1.50 6.49
CA SER A 75 12.96 -0.12 6.54
C SER A 75 12.16 0.67 7.57
N GLU A 76 12.82 1.61 8.23
CA GLU A 76 12.17 2.58 9.10
C GLU A 76 11.29 3.56 8.31
N ASP A 77 11.66 3.83 7.04
CA ASP A 77 10.83 4.58 6.11
C ASP A 77 9.63 3.74 5.66
N PRO A 78 8.40 4.16 6.00
CA PRO A 78 7.21 3.39 5.65
C PRO A 78 7.01 3.22 4.16
N ILE A 79 7.41 4.20 3.34
CA ILE A 79 7.30 4.12 1.87
C ILE A 79 8.20 2.99 1.35
N GLU A 80 9.47 3.00 1.74
CA GLU A 80 10.42 1.96 1.33
C GLU A 80 9.97 0.57 1.81
N PHE A 81 9.51 0.47 3.05
CA PHE A 81 9.05 -0.80 3.59
C PHE A 81 7.83 -1.36 2.84
N ILE A 82 6.85 -0.49 2.52
CA ILE A 82 5.68 -0.89 1.73
C ILE A 82 6.09 -1.35 0.34
N VAL A 83 6.98 -0.61 -0.34
CA VAL A 83 7.51 -1.02 -1.66
C VAL A 83 8.14 -2.41 -1.59
N ASN A 84 8.99 -2.64 -0.61
CA ASN A 84 9.66 -3.92 -0.42
C ASN A 84 8.67 -5.04 -0.10
N ALA A 85 7.66 -4.76 0.71
CA ALA A 85 6.63 -5.73 1.10
C ALA A 85 5.71 -6.16 -0.06
N MET A 86 5.61 -5.34 -1.11
CA MET A 86 4.84 -5.66 -2.32
C MET A 86 5.54 -6.67 -3.23
N SER A 87 6.81 -6.99 -2.96
CA SER A 87 7.54 -8.02 -3.71
C SER A 87 6.67 -9.29 -3.91
N PRO A 88 6.72 -9.95 -5.06
CA PRO A 88 7.58 -9.69 -6.22
C PRO A 88 7.10 -8.63 -7.19
N ALA A 89 5.97 -7.98 -6.93
CA ALA A 89 5.46 -6.91 -7.78
C ALA A 89 6.34 -5.65 -7.70
N LYS A 90 6.52 -5.00 -8.84
CA LYS A 90 7.22 -3.71 -8.93
C LYS A 90 6.23 -2.57 -8.71
N VAL A 91 6.59 -1.65 -7.85
CA VAL A 91 5.79 -0.48 -7.51
C VAL A 91 6.34 0.75 -8.21
N LEU A 92 5.46 1.55 -8.81
CA LEU A 92 5.82 2.83 -9.45
C LEU A 92 5.77 3.99 -8.46
N GLU A 93 4.74 4.05 -7.63
CA GLU A 93 4.49 5.16 -6.73
C GLU A 93 3.78 4.68 -5.47
N VAL A 94 4.14 5.27 -4.34
CA VAL A 94 3.44 5.08 -3.06
C VAL A 94 3.13 6.45 -2.47
N THR A 95 1.87 6.67 -2.13
CA THR A 95 1.41 7.83 -1.38
C THR A 95 0.92 7.36 -0.01
N ILE A 96 1.45 7.92 1.06
CA ILE A 96 1.07 7.56 2.42
C ILE A 96 0.26 8.65 3.09
N TYR A 97 -0.68 8.22 3.94
CA TYR A 97 -1.50 9.05 4.83
C TYR A 97 -1.25 8.57 6.25
N GLU A 98 -0.33 9.23 6.93
CA GLU A 98 0.22 8.74 8.20
C GLU A 98 -0.81 8.62 9.33
N LYS A 99 -1.75 9.56 9.40
CA LYS A 99 -2.79 9.58 10.44
C LYS A 99 -3.68 8.36 10.37
N GLU A 100 -4.06 7.96 9.17
CA GLU A 100 -4.92 6.81 8.90
C GLU A 100 -4.15 5.50 8.77
N LYS A 101 -2.82 5.56 8.74
CA LYS A 101 -1.93 4.45 8.36
C LYS A 101 -2.39 3.76 7.07
N PHE A 102 -2.65 4.57 6.08
CA PHE A 102 -3.15 4.17 4.78
C PHE A 102 -2.11 4.50 3.70
N ALA A 103 -1.90 3.59 2.78
CA ALA A 103 -1.02 3.76 1.63
C ALA A 103 -1.77 3.46 0.34
N GLN A 104 -1.60 4.32 -0.65
CA GLN A 104 -2.02 4.06 -2.01
C GLN A 104 -0.79 3.68 -2.83
N VAL A 105 -0.84 2.51 -3.43
CA VAL A 105 0.24 1.92 -4.21
C VAL A 105 -0.17 1.85 -5.66
N VAL A 106 0.67 2.40 -6.54
CA VAL A 106 0.47 2.35 -7.99
C VAL A 106 1.48 1.41 -8.62
N VAL A 107 0.99 0.50 -9.41
CA VAL A 107 1.80 -0.49 -10.15
C VAL A 107 1.54 -0.39 -11.64
N PRO A 108 2.48 -0.83 -12.51
CA PRO A 108 2.19 -1.00 -13.92
C PRO A 108 1.00 -1.94 -14.14
N ASP A 109 0.22 -1.72 -15.20
CA ASP A 109 -0.99 -2.51 -15.47
C ASP A 109 -0.72 -4.01 -15.50
N PHE A 110 0.39 -4.43 -16.11
CA PHE A 110 0.77 -5.85 -16.18
C PHE A 110 1.24 -6.44 -14.84
N GLN A 111 1.48 -5.63 -13.82
CA GLN A 111 1.88 -6.05 -12.47
C GLN A 111 0.70 -6.13 -11.49
N LEU A 112 -0.49 -5.64 -11.87
CA LEU A 112 -1.62 -5.53 -10.94
C LEU A 112 -2.01 -6.88 -10.34
N SER A 113 -2.14 -7.90 -11.17
CA SER A 113 -2.49 -9.26 -10.71
C SER A 113 -1.43 -9.83 -9.77
N LEU A 114 -0.16 -9.57 -10.04
CA LEU A 114 0.95 -10.01 -9.20
C LEU A 114 0.98 -9.27 -7.86
N ALA A 115 0.70 -7.96 -7.88
CA ALA A 115 0.67 -7.13 -6.68
C ALA A 115 -0.46 -7.55 -5.72
N ILE A 116 -1.63 -7.82 -6.25
CA ILE A 116 -2.78 -8.32 -5.48
C ILE A 116 -2.53 -9.76 -5.04
N GLY A 117 -2.03 -10.59 -5.96
CA GLY A 117 -1.80 -12.00 -5.77
C GLY A 117 -3.07 -12.84 -5.90
N LYS A 118 -2.89 -14.15 -5.94
CA LYS A 118 -4.01 -15.10 -5.97
C LYS A 118 -4.87 -14.92 -4.73
N GLU A 119 -6.18 -14.71 -4.92
CA GLU A 119 -7.14 -14.48 -3.83
C GLU A 119 -6.77 -13.30 -2.91
N GLY A 120 -6.02 -12.33 -3.42
CA GLY A 120 -5.55 -11.17 -2.65
C GLY A 120 -4.43 -11.47 -1.66
N GLN A 121 -3.78 -12.61 -1.76
CA GLN A 121 -2.80 -13.09 -0.79
C GLN A 121 -1.58 -12.17 -0.65
N ASN A 122 -1.01 -11.71 -1.75
CA ASN A 122 0.16 -10.83 -1.70
C ASN A 122 -0.15 -9.51 -0.99
N ALA A 123 -1.27 -8.87 -1.36
CA ALA A 123 -1.74 -7.65 -0.73
C ALA A 123 -2.03 -7.86 0.77
N ARG A 124 -2.72 -8.93 1.12
CA ARG A 124 -3.07 -9.25 2.51
C ARG A 124 -1.84 -9.48 3.39
N LEU A 125 -0.86 -10.22 2.89
CA LEU A 125 0.40 -10.43 3.59
C LEU A 125 1.19 -9.13 3.76
N ALA A 126 1.24 -8.28 2.73
CA ALA A 126 1.89 -6.98 2.81
C ALA A 126 1.25 -6.06 3.85
N VAL A 127 -0.08 -6.01 3.91
CA VAL A 127 -0.83 -5.26 4.94
C VAL A 127 -0.48 -5.75 6.33
N ARG A 128 -0.49 -7.04 6.55
CA ARG A 128 -0.18 -7.64 7.86
C ARG A 128 1.28 -7.45 8.26
N LEU A 129 2.20 -7.53 7.29
CA LEU A 129 3.63 -7.36 7.54
C LEU A 129 4.00 -5.94 7.92
N THR A 130 3.47 -4.96 7.20
CA THR A 130 3.79 -3.54 7.38
C THR A 130 2.95 -2.85 8.45
N GLY A 131 1.75 -3.37 8.72
CA GLY A 131 0.78 -2.71 9.59
C GLY A 131 0.05 -1.53 8.94
N TRP A 132 0.22 -1.33 7.64
CA TRP A 132 -0.45 -0.29 6.86
C TRP A 132 -1.60 -0.87 6.07
N LYS A 133 -2.69 -0.13 5.97
CA LYS A 133 -3.74 -0.41 4.97
C LYS A 133 -3.20 -0.05 3.60
N ILE A 134 -3.33 -0.94 2.64
CA ILE A 134 -2.77 -0.76 1.30
C ILE A 134 -3.88 -0.87 0.27
N ASP A 135 -4.07 0.18 -0.51
CA ASP A 135 -4.91 0.18 -1.71
C ASP A 135 -4.01 0.12 -2.94
N ILE A 136 -4.23 -0.88 -3.78
CA ILE A 136 -3.41 -1.12 -4.97
C ILE A 136 -4.20 -0.72 -6.20
N LYS A 137 -3.63 0.17 -7.00
CA LYS A 137 -4.18 0.61 -8.29
C LYS A 137 -3.16 0.39 -9.40
N SER A 138 -3.64 0.05 -10.58
CA SER A 138 -2.83 0.13 -11.78
C SER A 138 -2.64 1.58 -12.23
N GLU A 139 -1.63 1.82 -13.03
CA GLU A 139 -1.37 3.13 -13.64
C GLU A 139 -2.60 3.65 -14.41
N SER A 140 -3.22 2.80 -15.23
CA SER A 140 -4.45 3.14 -15.98
C SER A 140 -5.63 3.47 -15.06
N GLN A 141 -5.79 2.75 -13.97
CA GLN A 141 -6.84 3.04 -12.97
C GLN A 141 -6.62 4.40 -12.30
N MET A 142 -5.38 4.74 -11.98
CA MET A 142 -5.04 6.05 -11.40
C MET A 142 -5.27 7.20 -12.36
N GLU A 143 -4.93 7.04 -13.62
CA GLU A 143 -5.20 8.04 -14.67
C GLU A 143 -6.70 8.28 -14.81
N ALA A 144 -7.51 7.23 -14.82
CA ALA A 144 -8.97 7.32 -14.87
C ALA A 144 -9.56 8.04 -13.64
N LEU A 145 -9.04 7.77 -12.44
CA LEU A 145 -9.47 8.45 -11.22
C LEU A 145 -9.12 9.94 -11.23
N LYS A 146 -7.90 10.29 -11.64
CA LYS A 146 -7.46 11.69 -11.76
C LYS A 146 -8.31 12.46 -12.78
N ALA A 147 -8.62 11.84 -13.93
CA ALA A 147 -9.49 12.43 -14.94
C ALA A 147 -10.91 12.67 -14.41
N ALA A 148 -11.46 11.72 -13.65
CA ALA A 148 -12.78 11.86 -13.04
C ALA A 148 -12.82 12.96 -11.97
N GLU A 149 -11.77 13.11 -11.18
CA GLU A 149 -11.65 14.19 -10.18
C GLU A 149 -11.56 15.57 -10.85
N VAL A 150 -10.80 15.68 -11.93
CA VAL A 150 -10.70 16.94 -12.72
C VAL A 150 -12.04 17.31 -13.32
N GLN A 151 -12.78 16.36 -13.87
CA GLN A 151 -14.13 16.60 -14.42
C GLN A 151 -15.12 17.03 -13.33
N LYS A 152 -15.06 16.39 -12.18
CA LYS A 152 -15.92 16.74 -11.04
C LYS A 152 -15.63 18.15 -10.54
N ALA A 153 -14.36 18.51 -10.37
CA ALA A 153 -13.93 19.83 -9.95
C ALA A 153 -14.38 20.92 -10.96
N ALA A 154 -14.25 20.67 -12.26
CA ALA A 154 -14.70 21.57 -13.32
C ALA A 154 -16.23 21.76 -13.31
N LEU A 155 -16.99 20.69 -13.03
CA LEU A 155 -18.45 20.76 -12.89
C LEU A 155 -18.87 21.54 -11.64
N GLU A 156 -18.20 21.36 -10.53
CA GLU A 156 -18.46 22.10 -9.29
C GLU A 156 -18.16 23.60 -9.45
N GLU A 157 -17.09 23.95 -10.18
CA GLU A 157 -16.78 25.34 -10.53
C GLU A 157 -17.87 25.97 -11.40
N LEU A 158 -18.34 25.27 -12.43
CA LEU A 158 -19.44 25.75 -13.30
C LEU A 158 -20.74 25.95 -12.53
N VAL A 159 -21.08 25.09 -11.58
CA VAL A 159 -22.26 25.20 -10.73
C VAL A 159 -22.13 26.34 -9.74
N SER A 160 -20.95 26.67 -9.27
CA SER A 160 -20.71 27.80 -8.35
C SER A 160 -20.75 29.16 -9.04
N GLU A 161 -20.50 29.21 -10.34
CA GLU A 161 -20.59 30.47 -11.14
C GLU A 161 -22.02 30.78 -11.57
N ASP A 162 -22.95 29.84 -11.54
CA ASP A 162 -24.36 30.01 -11.96
C ASP A 162 -25.29 30.37 -10.80
N VAL A 163 -24.92 31.33 -9.95
CA VAL A 163 -25.88 32.00 -9.07
C VAL A 163 -25.64 33.50 -9.03
N PRO A 164 -26.16 34.26 -10.00
CA PRO A 164 -26.65 35.58 -9.67
C PRO A 164 -28.07 35.40 -9.10
N VAL A 165 -28.19 35.45 -7.83
CA VAL A 165 -29.49 35.79 -7.23
C VAL A 165 -29.70 37.24 -7.54
N GLU A 166 -30.32 37.56 -8.66
CA GLU A 166 -30.97 38.84 -8.83
C GLU A 166 -32.14 38.87 -7.86
N ASP A 167 -31.97 39.62 -6.80
CA ASP A 167 -33.07 40.18 -6.00
C ASP A 167 -33.90 41.04 -6.92
N VAL A 168 -34.95 40.48 -7.47
CA VAL A 168 -36.05 41.25 -8.02
C VAL A 168 -36.89 41.67 -6.82
N GLN A 169 -36.51 42.80 -6.24
CA GLN A 169 -37.45 43.56 -5.43
C GLN A 169 -38.55 44.03 -6.32
N ALA A 170 -39.69 43.37 -6.22
CA ALA A 170 -40.96 43.91 -6.72
C ALA A 170 -41.36 45.07 -5.82
N GLU A 171 -41.15 46.29 -6.28
CA GLU A 171 -41.76 47.45 -5.72
C GLU A 171 -43.27 47.31 -5.85
N ALA A 172 -43.94 47.10 -4.75
CA ALA A 172 -45.37 47.20 -4.64
C ALA A 172 -45.73 48.71 -4.67
N ASN A 173 -46.23 49.15 -5.80
CA ASN A 173 -46.79 50.47 -5.96
C ASN A 173 -48.13 50.54 -5.20
N GLN A 174 -48.14 51.22 -4.07
CA GLN A 174 -49.34 51.65 -3.40
C GLN A 174 -49.90 52.90 -4.15
N THR A 175 -50.91 52.69 -4.85
CA THR A 175 -51.78 53.82 -5.23
C THR A 175 -52.97 53.87 -4.28
N VAL A 176 -52.90 54.83 -3.40
CA VAL A 176 -54.01 55.24 -2.56
C VAL A 176 -54.89 56.14 -3.44
N GLU A 177 -56.10 55.78 -3.66
CA GLU A 177 -57.12 56.67 -4.17
C GLU A 177 -58.17 56.95 -3.10
N ASN A 178 -58.08 58.17 -2.62
CA ASN A 178 -59.11 58.85 -1.87
C ASN A 178 -60.13 59.35 -2.83
N THR A 179 -61.38 59.13 -2.58
CA THR A 179 -62.52 60.06 -2.88
C THR A 179 -63.68 59.71 -1.98
N GLU A 180 -63.92 60.52 -1.03
CA GLU A 180 -65.02 61.48 -0.86
C GLU A 180 -66.36 61.02 -1.43
N THR A 181 -67.35 60.83 -0.67
CA THR A 181 -68.42 61.67 -0.11
C THR A 181 -69.26 60.81 0.80
#